data_e0bd08c047579c1989aaff592d8e514d
#
_entry.id   e0bd08c047579c1989aaff592d8e514d
#
_cell.length_a   1.000
_cell.length_b   1.000
_cell.length_c   1.000
_cell.angle_alpha   90.00
_cell.angle_beta   90.00
_cell.angle_gamma   90.00
#
_symmetry.space_group_name_H-M   'P 1'
#
loop_
_entity.id
_entity.type
_entity.pdbx_description
1 polymer ?
#
loop_
_entity_poly.entity_id
_entity_poly.type
_entity_poly.pdbx_seq_one_letter_code
_entity_poly.pdbx_strand_id
1 'polypeptide(L)'
;PLLKIDDPVLATTMGCTLMTKRSNAENLSGQQKDLIIEPFANPFRVYPLVEDFRKFCSLFESGVDCYIINTGLYMGKHIPKEVSLGIIESVVDGQGTFKPFGFLKGINYLELEKYPVPPFDHRYKQLIRERMQIRQDFLLSFNQKYPHTALPVEAISKMEAVLKHLD
;
A
#
# COMPACT_ATOMS: atom_id res chain seq x y z
N PRO A 1 -9.14 -3.22 6.55
CA PRO A 1 -8.71 -1.80 6.53
C PRO A 1 -7.26 -1.56 6.93
N LEU A 2 -6.56 -2.54 7.59
CA LEU A 2 -5.16 -2.43 7.94
C LEU A 2 -4.37 -3.64 7.44
N LEU A 3 -3.22 -3.36 6.83
CA LEU A 3 -2.21 -4.36 6.48
C LEU A 3 -0.97 -4.15 7.34
N LYS A 4 -0.32 -5.25 7.75
CA LYS A 4 1.06 -5.29 8.25
C LYS A 4 1.91 -5.98 7.19
N ILE A 5 3.07 -5.40 6.86
CA ILE A 5 3.97 -5.94 5.85
C ILE A 5 5.30 -6.24 6.51
N ASP A 6 5.69 -7.52 6.51
CA ASP A 6 6.86 -7.99 7.25
C ASP A 6 8.17 -7.90 6.42
N ASP A 7 8.08 -7.96 5.08
CA ASP A 7 9.25 -7.85 4.20
C ASP A 7 9.64 -6.38 3.98
N PRO A 8 10.83 -5.92 4.37
CA PRO A 8 11.24 -4.51 4.30
C PRO A 8 11.19 -3.93 2.88
N VAL A 9 11.62 -4.68 1.87
CA VAL A 9 11.59 -4.23 0.47
C VAL A 9 10.16 -4.11 -0.03
N LEU A 10 9.30 -5.10 0.27
CA LEU A 10 7.89 -5.05 -0.09
C LEU A 10 7.17 -3.91 0.64
N ALA A 11 7.42 -3.72 1.93
CA ALA A 11 6.88 -2.61 2.73
C ALA A 11 7.23 -1.26 2.11
N THR A 12 8.51 -1.07 1.77
CA THR A 12 9.00 0.14 1.12
C THR A 12 8.39 0.32 -0.28
N THR A 13 8.27 -0.76 -1.06
CA THR A 13 7.66 -0.74 -2.39
C THR A 13 6.18 -0.34 -2.32
N MET A 14 5.44 -0.88 -1.36
CA MET A 14 4.04 -0.52 -1.12
C MET A 14 3.89 0.93 -0.67
N GLY A 15 4.78 1.44 0.19
CA GLY A 15 4.83 2.84 0.59
C GLY A 15 5.19 3.77 -0.57
N CYS A 16 6.20 3.39 -1.37
CA CYS A 16 6.62 4.12 -2.57
C CYS A 16 5.52 4.21 -3.65
N THR A 17 4.61 3.26 -3.66
CA THR A 17 3.48 3.20 -4.59
C THR A 17 2.13 3.41 -3.87
N LEU A 18 2.11 4.13 -2.76
CA LEU A 18 0.90 4.34 -1.97
C LEU A 18 -0.18 5.01 -2.81
N MET A 19 -1.38 4.44 -2.76
CA MET A 19 -2.53 4.95 -3.51
C MET A 19 -3.43 5.76 -2.60
N THR A 20 -3.81 6.95 -3.07
CA THR A 20 -4.76 7.83 -2.37
C THR A 20 -5.77 8.40 -3.34
N LYS A 21 -6.88 8.94 -2.81
CA LYS A 21 -7.84 9.73 -3.58
C LYS A 21 -7.61 11.20 -3.26
N ARG A 22 -7.55 12.03 -4.29
CA ARG A 22 -7.56 13.49 -4.09
C ARG A 22 -8.86 13.93 -3.42
N SER A 23 -8.73 14.89 -2.51
CA SER A 23 -9.90 15.53 -1.89
C SER A 23 -10.69 16.34 -2.92
N ASN A 24 -11.99 16.58 -2.65
CA ASN A 24 -12.82 17.43 -3.54
C ASN A 24 -12.25 18.87 -3.67
N ALA A 25 -11.52 19.35 -2.65
CA ALA A 25 -10.90 20.67 -2.65
C ALA A 25 -9.74 20.78 -3.66
N GLU A 26 -9.12 19.68 -4.05
CA GLU A 26 -8.01 19.63 -5.01
C GLU A 26 -8.46 19.36 -6.44
N ASN A 27 -9.74 19.00 -6.65
CA ASN A 27 -10.34 18.74 -7.97
C ASN A 27 -10.86 20.03 -8.60
N LEU A 28 -9.97 20.82 -9.19
CA LEU A 28 -10.32 22.03 -9.94
C LEU A 28 -11.07 21.76 -11.27
N SER A 29 -11.13 20.51 -11.73
CA SER A 29 -11.61 20.17 -13.07
C SER A 29 -12.88 19.32 -13.13
N GLY A 30 -13.54 19.02 -11.98
CA GLY A 30 -14.79 18.23 -11.99
C GLY A 30 -14.67 16.78 -12.52
N GLN A 31 -13.45 16.31 -12.77
CA GLN A 31 -13.20 14.95 -13.24
C GLN A 31 -13.28 13.94 -12.09
N GLN A 32 -13.67 12.73 -12.45
CA GLN A 32 -13.87 11.60 -11.55
C GLN A 32 -12.69 11.42 -10.59
N LYS A 33 -12.97 11.08 -9.34
CA LYS A 33 -12.01 10.89 -8.24
C LYS A 33 -11.11 9.68 -8.50
N ASP A 34 -10.13 9.83 -9.37
CA ASP A 34 -9.22 8.75 -9.68
C ASP A 34 -8.22 8.54 -8.53
N LEU A 35 -7.89 7.28 -8.31
CA LEU A 35 -6.79 6.92 -7.43
C LEU A 35 -5.48 7.40 -8.07
N ILE A 36 -4.71 8.14 -7.30
CA ILE A 36 -3.36 8.56 -7.68
C ILE A 36 -2.34 7.82 -6.83
N ILE A 37 -1.14 7.62 -7.37
CA ILE A 37 0.01 7.19 -6.59
C ILE A 37 0.68 8.42 -6.01
N GLU A 38 0.78 8.44 -4.68
CA GLU A 38 1.45 9.47 -3.92
C GLU A 38 2.48 8.81 -2.99
N PRO A 39 3.73 8.71 -3.44
CA PRO A 39 4.76 7.97 -2.73
C PRO A 39 4.92 8.46 -1.29
N PHE A 40 4.85 7.52 -0.33
CA PHE A 40 4.97 7.74 1.11
C PHE A 40 3.98 8.80 1.67
N ALA A 41 2.86 9.02 0.98
CA ALA A 41 1.89 10.08 1.30
C ALA A 41 2.52 11.48 1.41
N ASN A 42 3.60 11.74 0.67
CA ASN A 42 4.32 13.01 0.70
C ASN A 42 4.21 13.76 -0.64
N PRO A 43 3.24 14.70 -0.78
CA PRO A 43 3.10 15.52 -1.99
C PRO A 43 4.21 16.56 -2.16
N PHE A 44 4.93 16.89 -1.09
CA PHE A 44 5.94 17.96 -1.04
C PHE A 44 7.38 17.42 -1.08
N ARG A 45 7.61 16.33 -1.83
CA ARG A 45 8.95 15.74 -1.94
C ARG A 45 9.92 16.67 -2.64
N VAL A 46 11.06 16.92 -2.01
CA VAL A 46 12.16 17.74 -2.54
C VAL A 46 13.39 16.91 -2.92
N TYR A 47 13.42 15.63 -2.54
CA TYR A 47 14.52 14.71 -2.86
C TYR A 47 14.09 13.67 -3.90
N PRO A 48 15.05 13.06 -4.64
CA PRO A 48 14.75 11.93 -5.50
C PRO A 48 14.05 10.79 -4.75
N LEU A 49 13.06 10.16 -5.38
CA LEU A 49 12.26 9.10 -4.77
C LEU A 49 13.10 7.91 -4.29
N VAL A 50 14.21 7.63 -4.98
CA VAL A 50 15.14 6.55 -4.60
C VAL A 50 15.78 6.79 -3.24
N GLU A 51 15.99 8.04 -2.83
CA GLU A 51 16.54 8.37 -1.50
C GLU A 51 15.51 8.08 -0.40
N ASP A 52 14.25 8.44 -0.63
CA ASP A 52 13.17 8.08 0.30
C ASP A 52 13.02 6.55 0.38
N PHE A 53 13.09 5.86 -0.77
CA PHE A 53 13.06 4.41 -0.82
C PHE A 53 14.14 3.78 0.06
N ARG A 54 15.40 4.20 -0.09
CA ARG A 54 16.53 3.68 0.68
C ARG A 54 16.36 3.91 2.18
N LYS A 55 15.93 5.11 2.57
CA LYS A 55 15.72 5.47 3.98
C LYS A 55 14.62 4.64 4.62
N PHE A 56 13.47 4.48 3.96
CA PHE A 56 12.38 3.65 4.48
C PHE A 56 12.76 2.18 4.51
N CYS A 57 13.48 1.66 3.49
CA CYS A 57 13.95 0.28 3.51
C CYS A 57 14.86 0.02 4.70
N SER A 58 15.87 0.87 4.93
CA SER A 58 16.76 0.75 6.09
C SER A 58 16.01 0.87 7.43
N LEU A 59 14.97 1.70 7.51
CA LEU A 59 14.14 1.82 8.70
C LEU A 59 13.41 0.49 8.99
N PHE A 60 12.81 -0.12 7.99
CA PHE A 60 12.13 -1.41 8.16
C PHE A 60 13.11 -2.56 8.41
N GLU A 61 14.29 -2.56 7.78
CA GLU A 61 15.38 -3.50 8.06
C GLU A 61 15.89 -3.41 9.50
N SER A 62 15.80 -2.23 10.12
CA SER A 62 16.16 -2.06 11.54
C SER A 62 15.11 -2.59 12.54
N GLY A 63 14.03 -3.18 12.04
CA GLY A 63 12.98 -3.81 12.86
C GLY A 63 11.77 -2.93 13.16
N VAL A 64 11.62 -1.79 12.48
CA VAL A 64 10.39 -0.98 12.57
C VAL A 64 9.29 -1.63 11.76
N ASP A 65 8.15 -1.85 12.38
CA ASP A 65 6.96 -2.43 11.73
C ASP A 65 6.35 -1.48 10.70
N CYS A 66 5.93 -2.03 9.56
CA CYS A 66 5.20 -1.29 8.52
C CYS A 66 3.71 -1.61 8.55
N TYR A 67 2.89 -0.59 8.71
CA TYR A 67 1.43 -0.69 8.60
C TYR A 67 0.89 0.22 7.50
N ILE A 68 -0.06 -0.29 6.71
CA ILE A 68 -0.81 0.50 5.73
C ILE A 68 -2.28 0.49 6.12
N ILE A 69 -2.80 1.66 6.47
CA ILE A 69 -4.19 1.84 6.88
C ILE A 69 -5.03 2.41 5.72
N ASN A 70 -6.22 1.84 5.52
CA ASN A 70 -7.23 2.38 4.63
C ASN A 70 -8.26 3.17 5.46
N THR A 71 -8.28 4.47 5.28
CA THR A 71 -9.21 5.39 5.95
C THR A 71 -10.37 5.86 5.06
N GLY A 72 -10.43 5.37 3.82
CA GLY A 72 -11.39 5.82 2.82
C GLY A 72 -12.57 4.86 2.63
N LEU A 73 -12.52 4.10 1.55
CA LEU A 73 -13.58 3.16 1.15
C LEU A 73 -13.08 1.71 1.25
N TYR A 74 -13.89 0.85 1.83
CA TYR A 74 -13.71 -0.59 1.83
C TYR A 74 -14.91 -1.26 1.16
N MET A 75 -14.71 -1.92 0.02
CA MET A 75 -15.77 -2.57 -0.76
C MET A 75 -16.98 -1.64 -1.03
N GLY A 76 -16.70 -0.36 -1.35
CA GLY A 76 -17.73 0.66 -1.61
C GLY A 76 -18.35 1.31 -0.36
N LYS A 77 -18.03 0.85 0.85
CA LYS A 77 -18.50 1.42 2.11
C LYS A 77 -17.45 2.36 2.70
N HIS A 78 -17.88 3.51 3.17
CA HIS A 78 -17.00 4.44 3.88
C HIS A 78 -16.54 3.87 5.22
N ILE A 79 -15.26 4.02 5.55
CA ILE A 79 -14.70 3.65 6.86
C ILE A 79 -14.82 4.88 7.77
N PRO A 80 -15.62 4.81 8.85
CA PRO A 80 -15.73 5.90 9.82
C PRO A 80 -14.38 6.21 10.49
N LYS A 81 -14.17 7.46 10.89
CA LYS A 81 -12.94 7.88 11.57
C LYS A 81 -12.72 7.12 12.90
N GLU A 82 -13.81 6.83 13.61
CA GLU A 82 -13.79 6.06 14.86
C GLU A 82 -13.21 4.66 14.67
N VAL A 83 -13.51 4.01 13.54
CA VAL A 83 -12.94 2.71 13.18
C VAL A 83 -11.44 2.86 12.91
N SER A 84 -11.04 3.89 12.16
CA SER A 84 -9.62 4.14 11.85
C SER A 84 -8.82 4.43 13.13
N LEU A 85 -9.37 5.21 14.06
CA LEU A 85 -8.74 5.49 15.35
C LEU A 85 -8.64 4.23 16.22
N GLY A 86 -9.73 3.44 16.33
CA GLY A 86 -9.73 2.19 17.09
C GLY A 86 -8.74 1.16 16.53
N ILE A 87 -8.51 1.14 15.21
CA ILE A 87 -7.46 0.32 14.57
C ILE A 87 -6.07 0.74 15.06
N ILE A 88 -5.79 2.04 15.10
CA ILE A 88 -4.49 2.57 15.55
C ILE A 88 -4.28 2.24 17.04
N GLU A 89 -5.28 2.49 17.88
CA GLU A 89 -5.25 2.13 19.30
C GLU A 89 -4.97 0.65 19.51
N SER A 90 -5.69 -0.23 18.80
CA SER A 90 -5.51 -1.69 18.87
C SER A 90 -4.09 -2.14 18.51
N VAL A 91 -3.45 -1.48 17.52
CA VAL A 91 -2.06 -1.77 17.16
C VAL A 91 -1.09 -1.31 18.23
N VAL A 92 -1.26 -0.07 18.74
CA VAL A 92 -0.39 0.50 19.77
C VAL A 92 -0.45 -0.32 21.06
N ASP A 93 -1.64 -0.79 21.43
CA ASP A 93 -1.86 -1.61 22.62
C ASP A 93 -1.49 -3.09 22.45
N GLY A 94 -1.05 -3.49 21.24
CA GLY A 94 -0.68 -4.88 20.95
C GLY A 94 -1.88 -5.86 20.96
N GLN A 95 -3.11 -5.35 20.82
CA GLN A 95 -4.34 -6.17 20.91
C GLN A 95 -4.83 -6.66 19.55
N GLY A 96 -4.21 -6.22 18.45
CA GLY A 96 -4.64 -6.57 17.10
C GLY A 96 -4.33 -8.03 16.74
N THR A 97 -5.34 -8.77 16.26
CA THR A 97 -5.15 -10.11 15.71
C THR A 97 -4.86 -10.00 14.21
N PHE A 98 -3.63 -10.36 13.82
CA PHE A 98 -3.22 -10.38 12.41
C PHE A 98 -3.33 -11.78 11.83
N LYS A 99 -3.86 -11.88 10.62
CA LYS A 99 -3.95 -13.10 9.83
C LYS A 99 -3.19 -12.97 8.51
N PRO A 100 -2.58 -14.05 7.99
CA PRO A 100 -1.97 -14.04 6.66
C PRO A 100 -2.98 -13.61 5.59
N PHE A 101 -2.55 -12.76 4.67
CA PHE A 101 -3.38 -12.30 3.57
C PHE A 101 -3.39 -13.35 2.44
N GLY A 102 -4.16 -14.43 2.62
CA GLY A 102 -4.27 -15.53 1.68
C GLY A 102 -2.91 -16.17 1.41
N PHE A 103 -2.50 -16.18 0.16
CA PHE A 103 -1.22 -16.73 -0.31
C PHE A 103 -0.12 -15.67 -0.50
N LEU A 104 -0.38 -14.40 -0.17
CA LEU A 104 0.62 -13.32 -0.27
C LEU A 104 1.56 -13.36 0.92
N LYS A 105 2.76 -13.92 0.70
CA LYS A 105 3.78 -14.01 1.75
C LYS A 105 4.24 -12.62 2.20
N GLY A 106 4.40 -12.44 3.52
CA GLY A 106 4.88 -11.20 4.11
C GLY A 106 3.83 -10.09 4.18
N ILE A 107 2.57 -10.39 3.86
CA ILE A 107 1.43 -9.47 4.03
C ILE A 107 0.43 -10.11 4.97
N ASN A 108 0.11 -9.41 6.04
CA ASN A 108 -0.91 -9.79 7.01
C ASN A 108 -1.99 -8.71 7.07
N TYR A 109 -3.20 -9.06 7.44
CA TYR A 109 -4.29 -8.11 7.64
C TYR A 109 -4.81 -8.18 9.07
N LEU A 110 -5.24 -7.04 9.61
CA LEU A 110 -5.95 -7.01 10.88
C LEU A 110 -7.35 -7.56 10.70
N GLU A 111 -7.70 -8.58 11.50
CA GLU A 111 -9.05 -9.16 11.49
C GLU A 111 -10.03 -8.19 12.16
N LEU A 112 -11.05 -7.78 11.41
CA LEU A 112 -12.14 -6.94 11.90
C LEU A 112 -13.48 -7.54 11.46
N GLU A 113 -14.34 -7.82 12.40
CA GLU A 113 -15.64 -8.46 12.16
C GLU A 113 -16.49 -7.69 11.11
N LYS A 114 -16.53 -6.37 11.21
CA LYS A 114 -17.31 -5.51 10.30
C LYS A 114 -16.67 -5.31 8.92
N TYR A 115 -15.40 -5.69 8.77
CA TYR A 115 -14.62 -5.49 7.54
C TYR A 115 -13.91 -6.80 7.15
N PRO A 116 -14.66 -7.87 6.85
CA PRO A 116 -14.07 -9.17 6.52
C PRO A 116 -13.24 -9.07 5.25
N VAL A 117 -12.05 -9.67 5.28
CA VAL A 117 -11.18 -9.80 4.11
C VAL A 117 -11.41 -11.17 3.49
N PRO A 118 -11.99 -11.26 2.28
CA PRO A 118 -12.20 -12.53 1.58
C PRO A 118 -11.05 -12.82 0.60
N PRO A 119 -9.87 -13.29 1.05
CA PRO A 119 -8.68 -13.39 0.21
C PRO A 119 -8.82 -14.42 -0.93
N PHE A 120 -9.75 -15.35 -0.81
CA PHE A 120 -10.03 -16.40 -1.81
C PHE A 120 -11.23 -16.09 -2.72
N ASP A 121 -11.93 -14.97 -2.50
CA ASP A 121 -13.00 -14.52 -3.38
C ASP A 121 -12.41 -14.03 -4.72
N HIS A 122 -12.92 -14.55 -5.83
CA HIS A 122 -12.41 -14.27 -7.17
C HIS A 122 -12.47 -12.78 -7.52
N ARG A 123 -13.58 -12.10 -7.23
CA ARG A 123 -13.76 -10.68 -7.52
C ARG A 123 -12.82 -9.83 -6.68
N TYR A 124 -12.65 -10.19 -5.41
CA TYR A 124 -11.74 -9.49 -4.52
C TYR A 124 -10.29 -9.67 -4.95
N LYS A 125 -9.90 -10.89 -5.34
CA LYS A 125 -8.59 -11.22 -5.91
C LYS A 125 -8.31 -10.39 -7.17
N GLN A 126 -9.27 -10.29 -8.08
CA GLN A 126 -9.14 -9.48 -9.29
C GLN A 126 -8.93 -8.00 -8.97
N LEU A 127 -9.68 -7.42 -8.03
CA LEU A 127 -9.51 -6.03 -7.61
C LEU A 127 -8.11 -5.77 -7.03
N ILE A 128 -7.58 -6.70 -6.24
CA ILE A 128 -6.21 -6.61 -5.72
C ILE A 128 -5.21 -6.67 -6.86
N ARG A 129 -5.36 -7.61 -7.79
CA ARG A 129 -4.50 -7.74 -8.96
C ARG A 129 -4.42 -6.45 -9.76
N GLU A 130 -5.56 -5.84 -10.07
CA GLU A 130 -5.63 -4.55 -10.78
C GLU A 130 -4.83 -3.46 -10.04
N ARG A 131 -4.95 -3.39 -8.70
CA ARG A 131 -4.19 -2.43 -7.88
C ARG A 131 -2.69 -2.72 -7.87
N MET A 132 -2.29 -3.96 -7.83
CA MET A 132 -0.87 -4.34 -7.89
C MET A 132 -0.29 -4.09 -9.27
N GLN A 133 -1.05 -4.30 -10.35
CA GLN A 133 -0.62 -3.97 -11.71
C GLN A 133 -0.37 -2.47 -11.88
N ILE A 134 -1.26 -1.61 -11.40
CA ILE A 134 -1.06 -0.15 -11.45
C ILE A 134 0.23 0.25 -10.71
N ARG A 135 0.56 -0.40 -9.59
CA ARG A 135 1.80 -0.15 -8.85
C ARG A 135 3.03 -0.58 -9.65
N GLN A 136 2.97 -1.73 -10.28
CA GLN A 136 4.06 -2.21 -11.14
C GLN A 136 4.28 -1.29 -12.34
N ASP A 137 3.22 -0.90 -13.02
CA ASP A 137 3.28 0.02 -14.16
C ASP A 137 3.91 1.36 -13.76
N PHE A 138 3.59 1.86 -12.56
CA PHE A 138 4.23 3.05 -12.00
C PHE A 138 5.74 2.86 -11.82
N LEU A 139 6.18 1.75 -11.20
CA LEU A 139 7.60 1.47 -10.96
C LEU A 139 8.38 1.42 -12.28
N LEU A 140 7.86 0.70 -13.27
CA LEU A 140 8.48 0.57 -14.59
C LEU A 140 8.54 1.92 -15.31
N SER A 141 7.43 2.66 -15.35
CA SER A 141 7.36 3.97 -15.99
C SER A 141 8.27 4.99 -15.31
N PHE A 142 8.35 4.94 -13.97
CA PHE A 142 9.25 5.81 -13.21
C PHE A 142 10.71 5.56 -13.57
N ASN A 143 11.14 4.30 -13.59
CA ASN A 143 12.52 3.94 -13.91
C ASN A 143 12.89 4.28 -15.36
N GLN A 144 11.94 4.12 -16.28
CA GLN A 144 12.13 4.55 -17.68
C GLN A 144 12.31 6.07 -17.78
N LYS A 145 11.50 6.83 -17.03
CA LYS A 145 11.54 8.30 -17.07
C LYS A 145 12.75 8.89 -16.34
N TYR A 146 13.22 8.23 -15.29
CA TYR A 146 14.28 8.72 -14.40
C TYR A 146 15.40 7.68 -14.24
N PRO A 147 16.14 7.32 -15.32
CA PRO A 147 17.12 6.23 -15.27
C PRO A 147 18.28 6.50 -14.31
N HIS A 148 18.67 7.77 -14.08
CA HIS A 148 19.76 8.12 -13.16
C HIS A 148 19.37 8.06 -11.68
N THR A 149 18.09 8.08 -11.37
CA THR A 149 17.53 7.98 -10.02
C THR A 149 16.49 6.86 -9.96
N ALA A 150 16.71 5.80 -10.73
CA ALA A 150 15.82 4.65 -10.79
C ALA A 150 15.66 3.99 -9.43
N LEU A 151 14.47 3.52 -9.17
CA LEU A 151 14.18 2.68 -8.00
C LEU A 151 14.88 1.34 -8.14
N PRO A 152 15.25 0.69 -7.02
CA PRO A 152 15.93 -0.61 -7.04
C PRO A 152 15.14 -1.68 -7.80
N VAL A 153 15.85 -2.56 -8.49
CA VAL A 153 15.24 -3.68 -9.22
C VAL A 153 14.47 -4.62 -8.31
N GLU A 154 14.86 -4.71 -7.06
CA GLU A 154 14.21 -5.48 -6.01
C GLU A 154 12.76 -5.02 -5.77
N ALA A 155 12.47 -3.72 -5.90
CA ALA A 155 11.12 -3.19 -5.81
C ALA A 155 10.20 -3.76 -6.90
N ILE A 156 10.72 -3.82 -8.13
CA ILE A 156 10.00 -4.39 -9.27
C ILE A 156 9.81 -5.90 -9.08
N SER A 157 10.88 -6.62 -8.73
CA SER A 157 10.84 -8.08 -8.51
C SER A 157 9.88 -8.48 -7.38
N LYS A 158 9.77 -7.69 -6.29
CA LYS A 158 8.79 -7.94 -5.22
C LYS A 158 7.36 -7.76 -5.73
N MET A 159 7.09 -6.74 -6.54
CA MET A 159 5.75 -6.54 -7.10
C MET A 159 5.38 -7.63 -8.11
N GLU A 160 6.32 -8.06 -8.94
CA GLU A 160 6.15 -9.22 -9.85
C GLU A 160 5.81 -10.50 -9.08
N ALA A 161 6.53 -10.76 -7.97
CA ALA A 161 6.24 -11.90 -7.12
C ALA A 161 4.83 -11.85 -6.52
N VAL A 162 4.36 -10.67 -6.09
CA VAL A 162 2.98 -10.48 -5.62
C VAL A 162 1.98 -10.77 -6.73
N LEU A 163 2.17 -10.22 -7.92
CA LEU A 163 1.29 -10.44 -9.07
C LEU A 163 1.21 -11.91 -9.47
N LYS A 164 2.35 -12.61 -9.52
CA LYS A 164 2.41 -14.04 -9.82
C LYS A 164 1.58 -14.90 -8.86
N HIS A 165 1.43 -14.49 -7.61
CA HIS A 165 0.59 -15.21 -6.64
C HIS A 165 -0.91 -14.85 -6.77
N LEU A 166 -1.22 -13.83 -7.57
CA LEU A 166 -2.58 -13.40 -7.87
C LEU A 166 -3.08 -13.98 -9.21
N ASP A 167 -2.25 -14.64 -9.98
CA ASP A 167 -2.62 -15.42 -11.15
C ASP A 167 -3.22 -16.76 -10.72
#